data_7735e6fad1a79670c304c52322828eca
#
_entry.id   7735e6fad1a79670c304c52322828eca
#
_cell.length_a   1.000
_cell.length_b   1.000
_cell.length_c   1.000
_cell.angle_alpha   90.00
_cell.angle_beta   90.00
_cell.angle_gamma   90.00
#
_symmetry.space_group_name_H-M   'P 1'
#
loop_
_entity.id
_entity.type
_entity.pdbx_description
1 polymer ?
#
loop_
_entity_poly.entity_id
_entity_poly.type
_entity_poly.pdbx_seq_one_letter_code
_entity_poly.pdbx_strand_id
1 'polypeptide(L)'
;FLMRTVEDALRFKDRLKKNDIKHAVVIGASMAGIKVVEVLHKYGIETWLLDLASYIFPLAAYKEVAEEIEKRVEAQGVHLMFGVTIDHMEQENGEKVAVLTDGSRIPADIVGLCIGTRAITETVQGEVEITRGIVVDDHMRTSVPGIYAAGDCCEGNNLESGQKQIIGLWANANHQGETAGINMAGGDAVYKGNILHNITHFMNMDFIGFGDNRMQGEIL
;
A
#
# COMPACT_ATOMS: atom_id res chain seq x y z
N PHE A 1 -10.58 -5.73 -9.19
CA PHE A 1 -10.53 -6.36 -7.86
C PHE A 1 -9.80 -5.45 -6.90
N LEU A 2 -10.36 -5.28 -5.70
CA LEU A 2 -9.68 -4.69 -4.55
C LEU A 2 -9.01 -5.81 -3.77
N MET A 3 -7.95 -5.49 -3.04
CA MET A 3 -7.22 -6.43 -2.17
C MET A 3 -7.22 -5.90 -0.73
N ARG A 4 -8.42 -5.70 -0.19
CA ARG A 4 -8.61 -5.06 1.12
C ARG A 4 -9.09 -6.03 2.21
N THR A 5 -9.97 -6.97 1.85
CA THR A 5 -10.60 -7.90 2.79
C THR A 5 -10.27 -9.34 2.43
N VAL A 6 -10.55 -10.27 3.34
CA VAL A 6 -10.44 -11.72 3.08
C VAL A 6 -11.40 -12.12 1.95
N GLU A 7 -12.59 -11.52 1.90
CA GLU A 7 -13.59 -11.76 0.86
C GLU A 7 -13.07 -11.32 -0.52
N ASP A 8 -12.34 -10.21 -0.59
CA ASP A 8 -11.68 -9.77 -1.84
C ASP A 8 -10.66 -10.82 -2.31
N ALA A 9 -9.84 -11.33 -1.40
CA ALA A 9 -8.84 -12.35 -1.70
C ALA A 9 -9.51 -13.67 -2.14
N LEU A 10 -10.59 -14.09 -1.50
CA LEU A 10 -11.34 -15.28 -1.87
C LEU A 10 -11.98 -15.13 -3.26
N ARG A 11 -12.64 -13.99 -3.54
CA ARG A 11 -13.19 -13.70 -4.86
C ARG A 11 -12.13 -13.69 -5.96
N PHE A 12 -10.97 -13.11 -5.68
CA PHE A 12 -9.83 -13.10 -6.60
C PHE A 12 -9.33 -14.52 -6.87
N LYS A 13 -9.10 -15.30 -5.81
CA LYS A 13 -8.69 -16.71 -5.92
C LYS A 13 -9.68 -17.54 -6.71
N ASP A 14 -10.98 -17.38 -6.48
CA ASP A 14 -12.00 -18.14 -7.20
C ASP A 14 -12.11 -17.71 -8.66
N ARG A 15 -11.83 -16.43 -8.97
CA ARG A 15 -11.75 -15.96 -10.36
C ARG A 15 -10.56 -16.57 -11.10
N LEU A 16 -9.41 -16.67 -10.45
CA LEU A 16 -8.19 -17.28 -11.04
C LEU A 16 -8.36 -18.78 -11.35
N LYS A 17 -9.12 -19.52 -10.54
CA LYS A 17 -9.36 -20.95 -10.75
C LYS A 17 -10.12 -21.28 -12.04
N LYS A 18 -10.80 -20.31 -12.67
CA LYS A 18 -11.55 -20.52 -13.90
C LYS A 18 -10.66 -20.72 -15.12
N ASN A 19 -9.37 -20.44 -15.04
CA ASN A 19 -8.35 -20.60 -16.08
C ASN A 19 -8.68 -19.96 -17.45
N ASP A 20 -9.51 -18.89 -17.44
CA ASP A 20 -9.93 -18.15 -18.63
C ASP A 20 -9.34 -16.73 -18.68
N ILE A 21 -8.40 -16.41 -17.79
CA ILE A 21 -7.67 -15.15 -17.72
C ILE A 21 -6.33 -15.34 -18.42
N LYS A 22 -6.03 -14.48 -19.39
CA LYS A 22 -4.76 -14.45 -20.09
C LYS A 22 -3.95 -13.20 -19.73
N HIS A 23 -4.65 -12.08 -19.53
CA HIS A 23 -4.06 -10.77 -19.36
C HIS A 23 -4.58 -10.08 -18.09
N ALA A 24 -3.69 -9.53 -17.32
CA ALA A 24 -4.01 -8.82 -16.10
C ALA A 24 -3.30 -7.47 -16.03
N VAL A 25 -3.99 -6.49 -15.46
CA VAL A 25 -3.43 -5.18 -15.15
C VAL A 25 -3.50 -4.98 -13.66
N VAL A 26 -2.38 -4.60 -13.04
CA VAL A 26 -2.31 -4.21 -11.63
C VAL A 26 -1.95 -2.73 -11.54
N ILE A 27 -2.77 -1.93 -10.87
CA ILE A 27 -2.53 -0.51 -10.65
C ILE A 27 -2.01 -0.30 -9.24
N GLY A 28 -0.84 0.31 -9.14
CA GLY A 28 -0.13 0.59 -7.90
C GLY A 28 1.08 -0.32 -7.70
N ALA A 29 2.28 0.20 -8.01
CA ALA A 29 3.56 -0.49 -7.86
C ALA A 29 4.08 -0.44 -6.41
N SER A 30 3.18 -0.78 -5.48
CA SER A 30 3.40 -0.87 -4.05
C SER A 30 3.71 -2.31 -3.60
N MET A 31 4.02 -2.48 -2.31
CA MET A 31 4.20 -3.82 -1.71
C MET A 31 2.97 -4.71 -1.91
N ALA A 32 1.76 -4.15 -1.89
CA ALA A 32 0.54 -4.90 -2.17
C ALA A 32 0.42 -5.27 -3.66
N GLY A 33 0.72 -4.32 -4.55
CA GLY A 33 0.64 -4.55 -6.00
C GLY A 33 1.57 -5.64 -6.48
N ILE A 34 2.83 -5.63 -6.05
CA ILE A 34 3.79 -6.66 -6.46
C ILE A 34 3.41 -8.05 -5.95
N LYS A 35 2.71 -8.15 -4.81
CA LYS A 35 2.18 -9.44 -4.33
C LYS A 35 1.04 -9.97 -5.20
N VAL A 36 0.20 -9.08 -5.72
CA VAL A 36 -0.83 -9.45 -6.71
C VAL A 36 -0.17 -9.91 -8.01
N VAL A 37 0.83 -9.18 -8.50
CA VAL A 37 1.64 -9.56 -9.68
C VAL A 37 2.27 -10.94 -9.49
N GLU A 38 2.89 -11.21 -8.34
CA GLU A 38 3.48 -12.52 -8.01
C GLU A 38 2.45 -13.65 -8.11
N VAL A 39 1.23 -13.43 -7.60
CA VAL A 39 0.16 -14.42 -7.69
C VAL A 39 -0.25 -14.64 -9.14
N LEU A 40 -0.47 -13.58 -9.91
CA LEU A 40 -0.85 -13.66 -11.33
C LEU A 40 0.22 -14.39 -12.15
N HIS A 41 1.49 -14.06 -11.92
CA HIS A 41 2.64 -14.71 -12.55
C HIS A 41 2.68 -16.23 -12.27
N LYS A 42 2.41 -16.66 -11.02
CA LYS A 42 2.31 -18.09 -10.65
C LYS A 42 1.18 -18.82 -11.37
N TYR A 43 0.14 -18.12 -11.82
CA TYR A 43 -0.92 -18.69 -12.66
C TYR A 43 -0.62 -18.60 -14.16
N GLY A 44 0.56 -18.11 -14.57
CA GLY A 44 0.97 -17.95 -15.96
C GLY A 44 0.21 -16.87 -16.72
N ILE A 45 -0.31 -15.87 -16.01
CA ILE A 45 -1.08 -14.76 -16.57
C ILE A 45 -0.10 -13.64 -16.97
N GLU A 46 -0.15 -13.20 -18.23
CA GLU A 46 0.61 -12.05 -18.69
C GLU A 46 0.15 -10.79 -17.95
N THR A 47 1.07 -10.08 -17.30
CA THR A 47 0.72 -9.07 -16.31
C THR A 47 1.44 -7.75 -16.58
N TRP A 48 0.66 -6.66 -16.56
CA TRP A 48 1.14 -5.27 -16.56
C TRP A 48 0.99 -4.69 -15.16
N LEU A 49 2.08 -4.11 -14.64
CA LEU A 49 2.09 -3.34 -13.40
C LEU A 49 2.21 -1.86 -13.73
N LEU A 50 1.20 -1.08 -13.40
CA LEU A 50 1.13 0.35 -13.67
C LEU A 50 1.25 1.17 -12.39
N ASP A 51 1.91 2.32 -12.47
CA ASP A 51 1.87 3.35 -11.41
C ASP A 51 1.98 4.75 -12.01
N LEU A 52 1.38 5.75 -11.35
CA LEU A 52 1.58 7.16 -11.66
C LEU A 52 2.96 7.66 -11.23
N ALA A 53 3.60 7.01 -10.26
CA ALA A 53 4.98 7.27 -9.89
C ALA A 53 5.93 6.84 -11.01
N SER A 54 7.19 7.28 -10.93
CA SER A 54 8.20 7.05 -11.97
C SER A 54 9.00 5.75 -11.79
N TYR A 55 8.78 5.00 -10.70
CA TYR A 55 9.47 3.75 -10.38
C TYR A 55 8.71 2.94 -9.32
N ILE A 56 9.10 1.66 -9.17
CA ILE A 56 8.50 0.75 -8.19
C ILE A 56 8.84 1.14 -6.74
N PHE A 57 7.91 0.94 -5.81
CA PHE A 57 8.08 1.23 -4.38
C PHE A 57 8.47 2.68 -4.06
N PRO A 58 7.81 3.69 -4.63
CA PRO A 58 8.25 5.09 -4.55
C PRO A 58 8.27 5.66 -3.13
N LEU A 59 7.59 5.00 -2.17
CA LEU A 59 7.55 5.37 -0.75
C LEU A 59 8.45 4.49 0.13
N ALA A 60 9.20 3.54 -0.44
CA ALA A 60 9.95 2.56 0.34
C ALA A 60 11.35 2.25 -0.23
N ALA A 61 11.64 2.62 -1.47
CA ALA A 61 12.92 2.38 -2.11
C ALA A 61 13.51 3.68 -2.66
N TYR A 62 14.82 3.81 -2.63
CA TYR A 62 15.54 4.77 -3.45
C TYR A 62 15.53 4.33 -4.90
N LYS A 63 15.64 5.28 -5.82
CA LYS A 63 15.52 5.04 -7.26
C LYS A 63 16.51 3.98 -7.77
N GLU A 64 17.73 4.00 -7.29
CA GLU A 64 18.79 3.05 -7.67
C GLU A 64 18.44 1.61 -7.29
N VAL A 65 17.81 1.43 -6.13
CA VAL A 65 17.32 0.12 -5.67
C VAL A 65 16.09 -0.29 -6.47
N ALA A 66 15.19 0.65 -6.76
CA ALA A 66 14.01 0.41 -7.55
C ALA A 66 14.37 -0.07 -8.97
N GLU A 67 15.34 0.57 -9.63
CA GLU A 67 15.82 0.19 -10.96
C GLU A 67 16.37 -1.25 -11.02
N GLU A 68 17.03 -1.71 -9.96
CA GLU A 68 17.50 -3.10 -9.88
C GLU A 68 16.34 -4.09 -9.67
N ILE A 69 15.34 -3.71 -8.88
CA ILE A 69 14.12 -4.50 -8.69
C ILE A 69 13.35 -4.61 -10.01
N GLU A 70 13.18 -3.49 -10.71
CA GLU A 70 12.48 -3.43 -12.00
C GLU A 70 13.09 -4.38 -13.02
N LYS A 71 14.42 -4.34 -13.21
CA LYS A 71 15.14 -5.26 -14.10
C LYS A 71 14.85 -6.73 -13.78
N ARG A 72 14.80 -7.09 -12.50
CA ARG A 72 14.53 -8.48 -12.08
C ARG A 72 13.07 -8.86 -12.27
N VAL A 73 12.14 -7.94 -12.08
CA VAL A 73 10.70 -8.14 -12.31
C VAL A 73 10.42 -8.31 -13.79
N GLU A 74 10.98 -7.44 -14.64
CA GLU A 74 10.86 -7.52 -16.09
C GLU A 74 11.49 -8.79 -16.67
N ALA A 75 12.63 -9.23 -16.11
CA ALA A 75 13.27 -10.48 -16.50
C ALA A 75 12.40 -11.73 -16.25
N GLN A 76 11.38 -11.62 -15.40
CA GLN A 76 10.38 -12.66 -15.17
C GLN A 76 9.14 -12.50 -16.06
N GLY A 77 9.14 -11.58 -17.02
CA GLY A 77 8.07 -11.41 -18.00
C GLY A 77 6.91 -10.50 -17.54
N VAL A 78 7.11 -9.70 -16.51
CA VAL A 78 6.13 -8.67 -16.10
C VAL A 78 6.41 -7.38 -16.86
N HIS A 79 5.36 -6.77 -17.38
CA HIS A 79 5.47 -5.47 -18.06
C HIS A 79 5.30 -4.34 -17.04
N LEU A 80 6.30 -3.48 -16.91
CA LEU A 80 6.28 -2.30 -16.03
C LEU A 80 5.97 -1.05 -16.84
N MET A 81 4.99 -0.26 -16.37
CA MET A 81 4.63 1.01 -17.02
C MET A 81 4.41 2.08 -15.93
N PHE A 82 5.28 3.08 -15.93
CA PHE A 82 5.29 4.16 -14.95
C PHE A 82 4.86 5.50 -15.56
N GLY A 83 4.35 6.41 -14.73
CA GLY A 83 3.78 7.68 -15.15
C GLY A 83 2.41 7.55 -15.80
N VAL A 84 1.80 6.37 -15.78
CA VAL A 84 0.52 6.08 -16.44
C VAL A 84 -0.43 5.32 -15.52
N THR A 85 -1.72 5.41 -15.83
CA THR A 85 -2.78 4.62 -15.20
C THR A 85 -3.88 4.32 -16.21
N ILE A 86 -4.87 3.53 -15.84
CA ILE A 86 -6.05 3.31 -16.68
C ILE A 86 -6.90 4.57 -16.68
N ASP A 87 -7.21 5.08 -17.86
CA ASP A 87 -8.21 6.14 -18.06
C ASP A 87 -9.61 5.52 -18.08
N HIS A 88 -9.83 4.53 -18.95
CA HIS A 88 -11.10 3.80 -19.02
C HIS A 88 -10.93 2.38 -19.58
N MET A 89 -11.99 1.59 -19.50
CA MET A 89 -12.04 0.26 -20.07
C MET A 89 -12.92 0.25 -21.31
N GLU A 90 -12.48 -0.46 -22.35
CA GLU A 90 -13.24 -0.69 -23.57
C GLU A 90 -13.45 -2.18 -23.83
N GLN A 91 -14.31 -2.46 -24.78
CA GLN A 91 -14.49 -3.81 -25.35
C GLN A 91 -14.24 -3.73 -26.84
N GLU A 92 -13.27 -4.49 -27.33
CA GLU A 92 -12.90 -4.53 -28.72
C GLU A 92 -12.86 -5.98 -29.20
N ASN A 93 -13.62 -6.30 -30.26
CA ASN A 93 -13.76 -7.66 -30.81
C ASN A 93 -14.12 -8.74 -29.75
N GLY A 94 -14.81 -8.37 -28.69
CA GLY A 94 -15.17 -9.27 -27.58
C GLY A 94 -14.12 -9.36 -26.46
N GLU A 95 -12.96 -8.77 -26.64
CA GLU A 95 -11.90 -8.69 -25.64
C GLU A 95 -11.98 -7.38 -24.83
N LYS A 96 -11.56 -7.42 -23.58
CA LYS A 96 -11.48 -6.25 -22.72
C LYS A 96 -10.12 -5.58 -22.89
N VAL A 97 -10.13 -4.29 -23.08
CA VAL A 97 -8.94 -3.46 -23.30
C VAL A 97 -8.92 -2.33 -22.27
N ALA A 98 -7.80 -2.17 -21.58
CA ALA A 98 -7.53 -0.99 -20.78
C ALA A 98 -6.90 0.09 -21.66
N VAL A 99 -7.52 1.25 -21.73
CA VAL A 99 -6.96 2.46 -22.35
C VAL A 99 -6.26 3.25 -21.26
N LEU A 100 -4.98 3.55 -21.46
CA LEU A 100 -4.15 4.25 -20.49
C LEU A 100 -4.20 5.76 -20.71
N THR A 101 -3.77 6.52 -19.72
CA THR A 101 -3.75 7.99 -19.74
C THR A 101 -2.81 8.58 -20.80
N ASP A 102 -1.86 7.80 -21.32
CA ASP A 102 -0.97 8.17 -22.42
C ASP A 102 -1.51 7.77 -23.81
N GLY A 103 -2.70 7.15 -23.86
CA GLY A 103 -3.33 6.62 -25.06
C GLY A 103 -2.92 5.18 -25.43
N SER A 104 -2.02 4.56 -24.69
CA SER A 104 -1.66 3.15 -24.87
C SER A 104 -2.86 2.24 -24.59
N ARG A 105 -2.90 1.10 -25.25
CA ARG A 105 -4.00 0.12 -25.17
C ARG A 105 -3.42 -1.25 -24.85
N ILE A 106 -3.87 -1.84 -23.76
CA ILE A 106 -3.40 -3.15 -23.30
C ILE A 106 -4.59 -4.10 -23.01
N PRO A 107 -4.46 -5.39 -23.31
CA PRO A 107 -5.52 -6.36 -22.99
C PRO A 107 -5.63 -6.50 -21.47
N ALA A 108 -6.88 -6.63 -20.96
CA ALA A 108 -7.11 -6.68 -19.52
C ALA A 108 -8.38 -7.49 -19.18
N ASP A 109 -8.22 -8.81 -19.04
CA ASP A 109 -9.30 -9.68 -18.56
C ASP A 109 -9.65 -9.38 -17.11
N ILE A 110 -8.66 -8.96 -16.33
CA ILE A 110 -8.80 -8.64 -14.91
C ILE A 110 -7.94 -7.41 -14.55
N VAL A 111 -8.46 -6.59 -13.65
CA VAL A 111 -7.76 -5.43 -13.10
C VAL A 111 -7.70 -5.54 -11.58
N GLY A 112 -6.50 -5.46 -11.01
CA GLY A 112 -6.23 -5.36 -9.58
C GLY A 112 -5.92 -3.91 -9.18
N LEU A 113 -6.55 -3.41 -8.12
CA LEU A 113 -6.34 -2.06 -7.61
C LEU A 113 -5.57 -2.10 -6.29
N CYS A 114 -4.35 -1.57 -6.29
CA CYS A 114 -3.42 -1.51 -5.14
C CYS A 114 -2.92 -0.08 -4.90
N ILE A 115 -3.79 0.91 -5.07
CA ILE A 115 -3.51 2.35 -5.10
C ILE A 115 -3.41 3.00 -3.71
N GLY A 116 -3.14 2.23 -2.67
CA GLY A 116 -3.00 2.70 -1.29
C GLY A 116 -4.27 2.58 -0.46
N THR A 117 -4.16 3.08 0.76
CA THR A 117 -5.23 3.04 1.77
C THR A 117 -5.42 4.41 2.39
N ARG A 118 -6.60 4.65 2.96
CA ARG A 118 -6.88 5.82 3.78
C ARG A 118 -7.42 5.39 5.14
N ALA A 119 -7.24 6.21 6.15
CA ALA A 119 -7.89 6.03 7.44
C ALA A 119 -9.41 6.12 7.29
N ILE A 120 -10.12 5.18 7.93
CA ILE A 120 -11.58 5.24 8.05
C ILE A 120 -11.90 6.02 9.31
N THR A 121 -12.32 7.27 9.15
CA THR A 121 -12.59 8.21 10.26
C THR A 121 -14.04 8.68 10.30
N GLU A 122 -14.87 8.20 9.39
CA GLU A 122 -16.25 8.64 9.20
C GLU A 122 -17.14 8.39 10.43
N THR A 123 -16.81 7.37 11.24
CA THR A 123 -17.55 7.03 12.46
C THR A 123 -17.36 8.03 13.61
N VAL A 124 -16.30 8.83 13.55
CA VAL A 124 -15.95 9.82 14.60
C VAL A 124 -15.80 11.24 14.02
N GLN A 125 -16.21 11.44 12.77
CA GLN A 125 -16.12 12.72 12.09
C GLN A 125 -17.02 13.76 12.79
N GLY A 126 -16.43 14.93 13.10
CA GLY A 126 -17.11 16.01 13.82
C GLY A 126 -17.01 15.90 15.35
N GLU A 127 -16.55 14.77 15.90
CA GLU A 127 -16.37 14.56 17.33
C GLU A 127 -14.91 14.80 17.78
N VAL A 128 -13.93 14.32 17.00
CA VAL A 128 -12.51 14.43 17.32
C VAL A 128 -11.77 15.18 16.21
N GLU A 129 -10.58 15.69 16.52
CA GLU A 129 -9.70 16.31 15.53
C GLU A 129 -9.16 15.26 14.56
N ILE A 130 -9.29 15.57 13.25
CA ILE A 130 -8.86 14.69 12.14
C ILE A 130 -8.07 15.53 11.14
N THR A 131 -6.92 15.00 10.71
CA THR A 131 -6.14 15.50 9.57
C THR A 131 -6.10 14.43 8.48
N ARG A 132 -5.04 13.65 8.35
CA ARG A 132 -4.99 12.43 7.52
C ARG A 132 -5.56 11.23 8.27
N GLY A 133 -5.43 11.20 9.58
CA GLY A 133 -5.98 10.28 10.54
C GLY A 133 -6.50 11.02 11.77
N ILE A 134 -6.94 10.28 12.77
CA ILE A 134 -7.35 10.85 14.04
C ILE A 134 -6.09 11.39 14.74
N VAL A 135 -6.13 12.66 15.15
CA VAL A 135 -5.01 13.29 15.88
C VAL A 135 -5.02 12.78 17.31
N VAL A 136 -3.85 12.29 17.77
CA VAL A 136 -3.64 11.82 19.14
C VAL A 136 -2.38 12.43 19.75
N ASP A 137 -2.37 12.51 21.09
CA ASP A 137 -1.15 12.81 21.84
C ASP A 137 -0.28 11.55 22.03
N ASP A 138 0.82 11.68 22.78
CA ASP A 138 1.74 10.57 23.03
C ASP A 138 1.17 9.52 24.00
N HIS A 139 0.01 9.78 24.61
CA HIS A 139 -0.75 8.83 25.41
C HIS A 139 -1.90 8.18 24.63
N MET A 140 -1.96 8.38 23.31
CA MET A 140 -3.04 7.93 22.41
C MET A 140 -4.40 8.54 22.71
N ARG A 141 -4.46 9.69 23.39
CA ARG A 141 -5.69 10.44 23.66
C ARG A 141 -6.03 11.30 22.44
N THR A 142 -7.30 11.32 22.10
CA THR A 142 -7.82 12.27 21.07
C THR A 142 -8.06 13.66 21.67
N SER A 143 -8.52 14.59 20.85
CA SER A 143 -8.96 15.92 21.29
C SER A 143 -10.13 15.89 22.28
N VAL A 144 -10.83 14.75 22.40
CA VAL A 144 -11.99 14.61 23.30
C VAL A 144 -11.63 13.71 24.49
N PRO A 145 -11.80 14.20 25.73
CA PRO A 145 -11.49 13.40 26.93
C PRO A 145 -12.23 12.06 26.96
N GLY A 146 -11.50 10.99 27.29
CA GLY A 146 -12.06 9.62 27.38
C GLY A 146 -12.11 8.88 26.04
N ILE A 147 -11.77 9.52 24.93
CA ILE A 147 -11.67 8.87 23.62
C ILE A 147 -10.20 8.70 23.23
N TYR A 148 -9.87 7.47 22.83
CA TYR A 148 -8.52 7.07 22.39
C TYR A 148 -8.57 6.53 20.98
N ALA A 149 -7.45 6.62 20.24
CA ALA A 149 -7.31 6.01 18.92
C ALA A 149 -5.94 5.34 18.77
N ALA A 150 -5.89 4.23 18.04
CA ALA A 150 -4.67 3.45 17.80
C ALA A 150 -4.71 2.75 16.44
N GLY A 151 -3.55 2.52 15.84
CA GLY A 151 -3.38 1.82 14.57
C GLY A 151 -3.57 2.72 13.35
N ASP A 152 -3.96 2.14 12.22
CA ASP A 152 -4.00 2.80 10.91
C ASP A 152 -5.05 3.92 10.80
N CYS A 153 -5.93 4.06 11.80
CA CYS A 153 -6.92 5.14 11.84
C CYS A 153 -6.38 6.45 12.45
N CYS A 154 -5.25 6.41 13.16
CA CYS A 154 -4.67 7.58 13.82
C CYS A 154 -3.25 7.88 13.40
N GLU A 155 -2.78 9.06 13.77
CA GLU A 155 -1.41 9.48 13.51
C GLU A 155 -0.49 9.09 14.68
N GLY A 156 0.77 8.82 14.35
CA GLY A 156 1.81 8.52 15.31
C GLY A 156 3.09 9.30 15.00
N ASN A 157 4.00 9.42 15.96
CA ASN A 157 5.27 10.08 15.77
C ASN A 157 6.20 9.23 14.90
N ASN A 158 6.65 9.77 13.78
CA ASN A 158 7.79 9.23 13.06
C ASN A 158 9.07 9.68 13.77
N LEU A 159 9.83 8.74 14.30
CA LEU A 159 11.05 9.01 15.09
C LEU A 159 12.18 9.63 14.26
N GLU A 160 12.18 9.42 12.95
CA GLU A 160 13.18 9.95 12.03
C GLU A 160 12.92 11.42 11.69
N SER A 161 11.69 11.72 11.23
CA SER A 161 11.30 13.06 10.80
C SER A 161 10.81 13.96 11.94
N GLY A 162 10.43 13.39 13.08
CA GLY A 162 9.74 14.09 14.17
C GLY A 162 8.32 14.51 13.82
N GLN A 163 7.79 14.09 12.67
CA GLN A 163 6.47 14.47 12.18
C GLN A 163 5.39 13.45 12.57
N LYS A 164 4.18 13.91 12.81
CA LYS A 164 3.03 13.03 12.96
C LYS A 164 2.52 12.58 11.60
N GLN A 165 2.30 11.27 11.46
CA GLN A 165 1.74 10.67 10.25
C GLN A 165 1.11 9.31 10.55
N ILE A 166 0.31 8.81 9.63
CA ILE A 166 -0.18 7.43 9.72
C ILE A 166 0.99 6.49 9.42
N ILE A 167 1.30 5.61 10.38
CA ILE A 167 2.33 4.58 10.25
C ILE A 167 1.62 3.24 10.17
N GLY A 168 1.25 2.83 8.96
CA GLY A 168 0.46 1.64 8.66
C GLY A 168 1.25 0.35 8.81
N LEU A 169 1.70 0.04 10.03
CA LEU A 169 2.47 -1.15 10.37
C LEU A 169 1.81 -1.90 11.51
N TRP A 170 1.73 -3.23 11.40
CA TRP A 170 1.14 -4.07 12.43
C TRP A 170 1.81 -3.90 13.81
N ALA A 171 3.14 -3.85 13.86
CA ALA A 171 3.90 -3.61 15.09
C ALA A 171 3.57 -2.24 15.70
N ASN A 172 3.43 -1.21 14.85
CA ASN A 172 3.03 0.13 15.28
C ASN A 172 1.63 0.14 15.90
N ALA A 173 0.67 -0.50 15.23
CA ALA A 173 -0.70 -0.62 15.73
C ALA A 173 -0.77 -1.32 17.10
N ASN A 174 0.07 -2.35 17.31
CA ASN A 174 0.19 -3.02 18.60
C ASN A 174 0.72 -2.09 19.70
N HIS A 175 1.81 -1.37 19.46
CA HIS A 175 2.38 -0.45 20.44
C HIS A 175 1.42 0.68 20.79
N GLN A 176 0.74 1.24 19.80
CA GLN A 176 -0.29 2.26 20.03
C GLN A 176 -1.48 1.69 20.79
N GLY A 177 -1.95 0.49 20.43
CA GLY A 177 -3.05 -0.19 21.10
C GLY A 177 -2.75 -0.53 22.56
N GLU A 178 -1.54 -1.01 22.85
CA GLU A 178 -1.06 -1.25 24.21
C GLU A 178 -1.03 0.04 25.04
N THR A 179 -0.44 1.10 24.48
CA THR A 179 -0.40 2.43 25.12
C THR A 179 -1.80 2.95 25.42
N ALA A 180 -2.70 2.90 24.44
CA ALA A 180 -4.09 3.31 24.60
C ALA A 180 -4.79 2.49 25.70
N GLY A 181 -4.65 1.16 25.68
CA GLY A 181 -5.27 0.25 26.66
C GLY A 181 -4.81 0.51 28.08
N ILE A 182 -3.51 0.70 28.32
CA ILE A 182 -2.96 1.04 29.63
C ILE A 182 -3.56 2.37 30.13
N ASN A 183 -3.61 3.39 29.26
CA ASN A 183 -4.10 4.70 29.64
C ASN A 183 -5.63 4.73 29.87
N MET A 184 -6.39 3.95 29.10
CA MET A 184 -7.82 3.74 29.33
C MET A 184 -8.09 3.07 30.69
N ALA A 185 -7.17 2.24 31.18
CA ALA A 185 -7.24 1.61 32.48
C ALA A 185 -6.74 2.50 33.65
N GLY A 186 -6.42 3.77 33.38
CA GLY A 186 -5.94 4.73 34.40
C GLY A 186 -4.42 4.73 34.60
N GLY A 187 -3.66 4.08 33.71
CA GLY A 187 -2.20 4.14 33.69
C GLY A 187 -1.64 5.40 33.04
N ASP A 188 -0.32 5.46 32.87
CA ASP A 188 0.40 6.60 32.30
C ASP A 188 1.49 6.12 31.31
N ALA A 189 1.09 5.33 30.30
CA ALA A 189 1.98 4.86 29.27
C ALA A 189 2.20 5.92 28.17
N VAL A 190 3.40 5.98 27.63
CA VAL A 190 3.81 6.92 26.57
C VAL A 190 4.23 6.15 25.33
N TYR A 191 3.58 6.43 24.22
CA TYR A 191 3.99 5.98 22.89
C TYR A 191 5.09 6.89 22.34
N LYS A 192 6.29 6.34 22.17
CA LYS A 192 7.47 7.11 21.74
C LYS A 192 7.49 7.41 20.25
N GLY A 193 6.79 6.64 19.46
CA GLY A 193 6.84 6.70 18.01
C GLY A 193 7.36 5.41 17.36
N ASN A 194 7.48 5.43 16.06
CA ASN A 194 8.03 4.33 15.27
C ASN A 194 8.83 4.87 14.09
N ILE A 195 9.64 4.02 13.47
CA ILE A 195 10.35 4.29 12.22
C ILE A 195 9.63 3.55 11.10
N LEU A 196 9.43 4.19 9.95
CA LEU A 196 8.89 3.54 8.78
C LEU A 196 9.79 2.38 8.36
N HIS A 197 9.20 1.23 8.10
CA HIS A 197 9.93 0.09 7.55
C HIS A 197 9.01 -0.78 6.70
N ASN A 198 9.59 -1.41 5.70
CA ASN A 198 8.91 -2.34 4.82
C ASN A 198 9.78 -3.59 4.68
N ILE A 199 9.20 -4.74 4.99
CA ILE A 199 9.84 -6.04 4.81
C ILE A 199 8.90 -6.88 3.96
N THR A 200 9.36 -7.32 2.80
CA THR A 200 8.56 -8.15 1.92
C THR A 200 9.43 -9.13 1.15
N HIS A 201 8.83 -10.27 0.81
CA HIS A 201 9.40 -11.24 -0.11
C HIS A 201 8.47 -11.32 -1.33
N PHE A 202 8.99 -11.23 -2.53
CA PHE A 202 8.21 -11.33 -3.78
C PHE A 202 9.10 -11.82 -4.91
N MET A 203 8.55 -12.65 -5.78
CA MET A 203 9.21 -13.12 -7.00
C MET A 203 10.67 -13.57 -6.78
N ASN A 204 10.90 -14.35 -5.69
CA ASN A 204 12.20 -14.83 -5.24
C ASN A 204 13.21 -13.72 -4.86
N MET A 205 12.72 -12.57 -4.45
CA MET A 205 13.54 -11.48 -3.93
C MET A 205 13.09 -11.11 -2.52
N ASP A 206 14.05 -10.80 -1.65
CA ASP A 206 13.82 -10.17 -0.36
C ASP A 206 14.06 -8.67 -0.48
N PHE A 207 13.14 -7.87 0.02
CA PHE A 207 13.27 -6.43 0.12
C PHE A 207 13.09 -5.99 1.56
N ILE A 208 14.03 -5.17 2.02
CA ILE A 208 13.98 -4.51 3.33
C ILE A 208 14.23 -3.03 3.08
N GLY A 209 13.21 -2.19 3.31
CA GLY A 209 13.31 -0.75 3.35
C GLY A 209 13.16 -0.26 4.78
N PHE A 210 14.05 0.61 5.24
CA PHE A 210 14.04 1.15 6.58
C PHE A 210 14.22 2.66 6.51
N GLY A 211 13.39 3.41 7.22
CA GLY A 211 13.37 4.86 7.19
C GLY A 211 12.42 5.45 6.15
N ASP A 212 12.46 6.77 6.01
CA ASP A 212 11.65 7.54 5.06
C ASP A 212 12.52 8.07 3.93
N ASN A 213 12.45 7.45 2.75
CA ASN A 213 13.21 7.83 1.55
C ASN A 213 12.84 9.22 0.98
N ARG A 214 11.85 9.90 1.55
CA ARG A 214 11.48 11.29 1.20
C ARG A 214 12.26 12.32 2.01
N MET A 215 12.98 11.90 3.04
CA MET A 215 13.84 12.79 3.83
C MET A 215 15.02 13.26 2.98
N GLN A 216 15.29 14.56 3.03
CA GLN A 216 16.47 15.13 2.39
C GLN A 216 17.70 14.87 3.28
N GLY A 217 18.72 14.24 2.73
CA GLY A 217 19.98 13.95 3.40
C GLY A 217 21.05 13.55 2.38
N GLU A 218 22.30 13.58 2.79
CA GLU A 218 23.40 13.01 2.01
C GLU A 218 23.31 11.48 2.07
N ILE A 219 23.30 10.84 0.92
CA ILE A 219 23.42 9.38 0.81
C ILE A 219 24.92 9.08 0.87
N LEU A 220 25.36 8.46 1.95
CA LEU A 220 26.75 8.04 2.14
C LEU A 220 27.00 6.66 1.51
#